data_fe672eb3e158c83bc939fdb534de884c
#
_entry.id   fe672eb3e158c83bc939fdb534de884c
#
_cell.length_a   1.000
_cell.length_b   1.000
_cell.length_c   1.000
_cell.angle_alpha   90.00
_cell.angle_beta   90.00
_cell.angle_gamma   90.00
#
_symmetry.space_group_name_H-M   'P 1'
#
loop_
_entity.id
_entity.type
_entity.pdbx_description
1 polymer ?
#
loop_
_entity_poly.entity_id
_entity_poly.type
_entity_poly.pdbx_seq_one_letter_code
_entity_poly.pdbx_strand_id
1 'polypeptide(L)'
;MSATPFDTKGVRARGAVLVVHGLNTKPEVMDELVRLMLASGYHCQCVSLYGDVSTRRARSDAIVARWVHALSSGYEEARIRWPGVPVHALGFSIGALLTVQLVNVSADVSFERMVLLAPPVVLTKTANLVRTLTPLAQVGAVLPSAAPRHVRARWGTPLSEYAAMLSLADGLQTLDSRQKLSAIPTSVVLDRGDELVSVEGVEDWMLRNDLRAWQLQDLRDRVSPRRTYRHLIVTRAAIGPRAWDRLTDDILRHFDAAAGSPEPPSRGP
;
A
#
# COMPACT_ATOMS: atom_id res chain seq x y z
N MET A 1 4.54 -15.16 -8.74
CA MET A 1 3.85 -13.88 -8.55
C MET A 1 3.40 -13.42 -9.92
N SER A 2 2.20 -12.91 -10.05
CA SER A 2 1.63 -12.49 -11.33
C SER A 2 1.03 -11.10 -11.18
N ALA A 3 1.03 -10.35 -12.27
CA ALA A 3 0.30 -9.11 -12.38
C ALA A 3 -0.89 -9.34 -13.35
N THR A 4 -2.07 -8.85 -12.98
CA THR A 4 -3.29 -9.02 -13.77
C THR A 4 -3.75 -7.65 -14.25
N PRO A 5 -3.83 -7.43 -15.58
CA PRO A 5 -4.30 -6.18 -16.16
C PRO A 5 -5.83 -6.15 -16.28
N PHE A 6 -6.39 -4.97 -16.03
CA PHE A 6 -7.79 -4.66 -16.28
C PHE A 6 -7.89 -3.37 -17.10
N ASP A 7 -8.61 -3.41 -18.21
CA ASP A 7 -8.77 -2.29 -19.12
C ASP A 7 -10.08 -1.53 -18.83
N THR A 8 -10.00 -0.20 -18.76
CA THR A 8 -11.21 0.64 -18.79
C THR A 8 -11.84 0.57 -20.17
N LYS A 9 -13.18 0.58 -20.23
CA LYS A 9 -13.94 0.40 -21.49
C LYS A 9 -14.42 1.74 -22.06
N GLY A 10 -14.18 1.96 -23.35
CA GLY A 10 -14.90 2.94 -24.15
C GLY A 10 -14.56 4.43 -23.96
N VAL A 11 -13.53 4.78 -23.16
CA VAL A 11 -13.09 6.15 -22.92
C VAL A 11 -11.57 6.23 -23.04
N ARG A 12 -11.04 7.38 -23.50
CA ARG A 12 -9.59 7.63 -23.44
C ARG A 12 -9.16 7.53 -21.96
N ALA A 13 -8.27 6.59 -21.67
CA ALA A 13 -7.81 6.36 -20.33
C ALA A 13 -7.12 7.61 -19.74
N ARG A 14 -7.44 7.93 -18.48
CA ARG A 14 -6.85 9.04 -17.72
C ARG A 14 -5.46 8.68 -17.19
N GLY A 15 -5.19 7.40 -17.01
CA GLY A 15 -3.95 6.85 -16.50
C GLY A 15 -4.04 5.34 -16.29
N ALA A 16 -2.97 4.77 -15.77
CA ALA A 16 -2.91 3.40 -15.27
C ALA A 16 -2.57 3.41 -13.78
N VAL A 17 -3.19 2.53 -12.98
CA VAL A 17 -2.95 2.41 -11.54
C VAL A 17 -2.34 1.05 -11.24
N LEU A 18 -1.13 1.04 -10.67
CA LEU A 18 -0.53 -0.15 -10.10
C LEU A 18 -1.17 -0.40 -8.72
N VAL A 19 -1.91 -1.49 -8.58
CA VAL A 19 -2.65 -1.84 -7.36
C VAL A 19 -1.96 -2.96 -6.62
N VAL A 20 -1.63 -2.75 -5.34
CA VAL A 20 -0.84 -3.69 -4.53
C VAL A 20 -1.52 -3.96 -3.20
N HIS A 21 -1.86 -5.23 -2.94
CA HIS A 21 -2.56 -5.67 -1.73
C HIS A 21 -1.64 -5.80 -0.49
N GLY A 22 -2.22 -6.06 0.68
CA GLY A 22 -1.53 -6.23 1.96
C GLY A 22 -0.95 -7.63 2.19
N LEU A 23 -0.15 -7.77 3.26
CA LEU A 23 0.42 -9.04 3.70
C LEU A 23 -0.70 -9.99 4.17
N ASN A 24 -0.65 -11.22 3.69
CA ASN A 24 -1.65 -12.26 3.97
C ASN A 24 -3.12 -11.84 3.69
N THR A 25 -3.33 -10.90 2.78
CA THR A 25 -4.66 -10.56 2.27
C THR A 25 -4.84 -11.13 0.88
N LYS A 26 -6.06 -11.55 0.55
CA LYS A 26 -6.41 -11.94 -0.82
C LYS A 26 -6.26 -10.73 -1.74
N PRO A 27 -5.75 -10.89 -2.97
CA PRO A 27 -5.72 -9.78 -3.94
C PRO A 27 -7.10 -9.14 -4.17
N GLU A 28 -8.16 -9.96 -4.15
CA GLU A 28 -9.56 -9.56 -4.36
C GLU A 28 -10.08 -8.58 -3.29
N VAL A 29 -9.37 -8.41 -2.18
CA VAL A 29 -9.71 -7.38 -1.19
C VAL A 29 -9.61 -5.97 -1.77
N MET A 30 -8.85 -5.80 -2.85
CA MET A 30 -8.71 -4.54 -3.58
C MET A 30 -9.78 -4.33 -4.67
N ASP A 31 -10.66 -5.30 -4.93
CA ASP A 31 -11.59 -5.28 -6.07
C ASP A 31 -12.56 -4.08 -6.06
N GLU A 32 -12.98 -3.62 -4.87
CA GLU A 32 -13.86 -2.44 -4.81
C GLU A 32 -13.12 -1.18 -5.29
N LEU A 33 -11.84 -1.03 -4.95
CA LEU A 33 -10.99 0.07 -5.43
C LEU A 33 -10.65 -0.09 -6.91
N VAL A 34 -10.36 -1.30 -7.38
CA VAL A 34 -10.12 -1.59 -8.79
C VAL A 34 -11.35 -1.23 -9.63
N ARG A 35 -12.55 -1.64 -9.21
CA ARG A 35 -13.81 -1.29 -9.91
C ARG A 35 -14.04 0.22 -9.93
N LEU A 36 -13.74 0.91 -8.84
CA LEU A 36 -13.80 2.37 -8.78
C LEU A 36 -12.86 3.01 -9.81
N MET A 37 -11.60 2.59 -9.86
CA MET A 37 -10.61 3.12 -10.81
C MET A 37 -11.06 2.89 -12.25
N LEU A 38 -11.50 1.68 -12.59
CA LEU A 38 -12.00 1.34 -13.92
C LEU A 38 -13.20 2.19 -14.31
N ALA A 39 -14.17 2.37 -13.40
CA ALA A 39 -15.36 3.20 -13.63
C ALA A 39 -15.00 4.69 -13.81
N SER A 40 -13.88 5.12 -13.22
CA SER A 40 -13.37 6.50 -13.30
C SER A 40 -12.39 6.71 -14.49
N GLY A 41 -12.23 5.73 -15.36
CA GLY A 41 -11.43 5.85 -16.57
C GLY A 41 -9.94 5.56 -16.40
N TYR A 42 -9.53 4.86 -15.34
CA TYR A 42 -8.16 4.39 -15.16
C TYR A 42 -8.04 2.91 -15.52
N HIS A 43 -6.96 2.52 -16.20
CA HIS A 43 -6.56 1.12 -16.27
C HIS A 43 -6.02 0.65 -14.93
N CYS A 44 -6.06 -0.64 -14.64
CA CYS A 44 -5.50 -1.20 -13.40
C CYS A 44 -4.56 -2.37 -13.70
N GLN A 45 -3.38 -2.34 -13.08
CA GLN A 45 -2.43 -3.44 -13.05
C GLN A 45 -2.35 -3.95 -11.60
N CYS A 46 -3.01 -5.08 -11.33
CA CYS A 46 -3.04 -5.67 -9.99
C CYS A 46 -1.86 -6.60 -9.78
N VAL A 47 -1.03 -6.33 -8.78
CA VAL A 47 0.16 -7.13 -8.46
C VAL A 47 -0.16 -8.06 -7.30
N SER A 48 0.03 -9.37 -7.49
CA SER A 48 -0.03 -10.37 -6.42
C SER A 48 1.33 -10.58 -5.77
N LEU A 49 1.38 -10.44 -4.46
CA LEU A 49 2.58 -10.70 -3.64
C LEU A 49 2.79 -12.21 -3.36
N TYR A 50 1.82 -13.05 -3.76
CA TYR A 50 1.89 -14.48 -3.57
C TYR A 50 2.31 -15.18 -4.86
N GLY A 51 3.12 -16.23 -4.70
CA GLY A 51 3.53 -17.13 -5.76
C GLY A 51 3.57 -18.57 -5.24
N ASP A 52 3.89 -19.50 -6.11
CA ASP A 52 3.91 -20.95 -5.81
C ASP A 52 5.05 -21.37 -4.86
N VAL A 53 6.00 -20.46 -4.61
CA VAL A 53 7.16 -20.76 -3.76
C VAL A 53 6.85 -20.47 -2.30
N SER A 54 7.00 -21.51 -1.46
CA SER A 54 6.86 -21.37 0.00
C SER A 54 7.89 -20.39 0.56
N THR A 55 7.41 -19.45 1.37
CA THR A 55 8.24 -18.46 2.06
C THR A 55 8.63 -18.88 3.49
N ARG A 56 8.12 -20.02 3.99
CA ARG A 56 8.18 -20.40 5.42
C ARG A 56 9.60 -20.41 6.02
N ARG A 57 10.62 -20.72 5.22
CA ARG A 57 12.04 -20.73 5.63
C ARG A 57 12.92 -19.87 4.74
N ALA A 58 12.30 -19.02 3.91
CA ALA A 58 13.05 -18.14 3.05
C ALA A 58 13.68 -17.00 3.87
N ARG A 59 14.83 -16.52 3.43
CA ARG A 59 15.50 -15.36 4.02
C ARG A 59 14.70 -14.09 3.73
N SER A 60 14.71 -13.14 4.65
CA SER A 60 13.96 -11.87 4.54
C SER A 60 14.35 -11.07 3.29
N ASP A 61 15.64 -10.98 2.99
CA ASP A 61 16.16 -10.28 1.81
C ASP A 61 15.65 -10.91 0.50
N ALA A 62 15.63 -12.24 0.41
CA ALA A 62 15.10 -12.94 -0.76
C ALA A 62 13.57 -12.77 -0.92
N ILE A 63 12.83 -12.64 0.18
CA ILE A 63 11.39 -12.36 0.16
C ILE A 63 11.16 -10.92 -0.34
N VAL A 64 11.85 -9.94 0.24
CA VAL A 64 11.77 -8.53 -0.18
C VAL A 64 12.13 -8.37 -1.65
N ALA A 65 13.25 -8.97 -2.09
CA ALA A 65 13.67 -8.90 -3.48
C ALA A 65 12.61 -9.45 -4.46
N ARG A 66 11.95 -10.56 -4.09
CA ARG A 66 10.84 -11.11 -4.91
C ARG A 66 9.63 -10.18 -4.96
N TRP A 67 9.25 -9.57 -3.84
CA TRP A 67 8.13 -8.64 -3.80
C TRP A 67 8.43 -7.39 -4.64
N VAL A 68 9.62 -6.80 -4.48
CA VAL A 68 10.05 -5.64 -5.27
C VAL A 68 10.10 -5.99 -6.76
N HIS A 69 10.63 -7.16 -7.12
CA HIS A 69 10.65 -7.63 -8.51
C HIS A 69 9.23 -7.78 -9.09
N ALA A 70 8.28 -8.32 -8.33
CA ALA A 70 6.90 -8.43 -8.79
C ALA A 70 6.26 -7.06 -9.07
N LEU A 71 6.53 -6.06 -8.22
CA LEU A 71 6.06 -4.69 -8.43
C LEU A 71 6.74 -4.04 -9.64
N SER A 72 8.05 -4.20 -9.76
CA SER A 72 8.83 -3.68 -10.91
C SER A 72 8.30 -4.26 -12.22
N SER A 73 8.08 -5.58 -12.28
CA SER A 73 7.51 -6.23 -13.47
C SER A 73 6.11 -5.70 -13.77
N GLY A 74 5.25 -5.57 -12.74
CA GLY A 74 3.90 -5.01 -12.93
C GLY A 74 3.91 -3.56 -13.41
N TYR A 75 4.86 -2.75 -12.94
CA TYR A 75 5.05 -1.38 -13.43
C TYR A 75 5.46 -1.35 -14.90
N GLU A 76 6.45 -2.16 -15.30
CA GLU A 76 6.91 -2.24 -16.68
C GLU A 76 5.82 -2.79 -17.61
N GLU A 77 5.10 -3.82 -17.20
CA GLU A 77 3.95 -4.36 -17.94
C GLU A 77 2.88 -3.28 -18.18
N ALA A 78 2.58 -2.46 -17.16
CA ALA A 78 1.63 -1.36 -17.28
C ALA A 78 2.09 -0.32 -18.31
N ARG A 79 3.37 0.06 -18.29
CA ARG A 79 3.96 1.00 -19.25
C ARG A 79 3.96 0.49 -20.69
N ILE A 80 4.24 -0.80 -20.87
CA ILE A 80 4.24 -1.45 -22.19
C ILE A 80 2.80 -1.58 -22.72
N ARG A 81 1.87 -1.98 -21.84
CA ARG A 81 0.47 -2.22 -22.22
C ARG A 81 -0.28 -0.94 -22.52
N TRP A 82 -0.01 0.13 -21.79
CA TRP A 82 -0.70 1.43 -21.90
C TRP A 82 0.30 2.57 -22.12
N PRO A 83 0.92 2.63 -23.32
CA PRO A 83 1.95 3.62 -23.59
C PRO A 83 1.36 5.04 -23.60
N GLY A 84 2.12 5.99 -23.07
CA GLY A 84 1.77 7.41 -23.10
C GLY A 84 0.71 7.87 -22.09
N VAL A 85 0.24 6.99 -21.18
CA VAL A 85 -0.60 7.41 -20.06
C VAL A 85 0.24 7.46 -18.76
N PRO A 86 -0.08 8.38 -17.83
CA PRO A 86 0.61 8.42 -16.53
C PRO A 86 0.34 7.15 -15.72
N VAL A 87 1.35 6.69 -14.98
CA VAL A 87 1.21 5.56 -14.07
C VAL A 87 1.14 6.07 -12.64
N HIS A 88 0.08 5.70 -11.94
CA HIS A 88 -0.15 5.96 -10.53
C HIS A 88 0.06 4.69 -9.70
N ALA A 89 0.19 4.83 -8.37
CA ALA A 89 0.24 3.69 -7.47
C ALA A 89 -0.84 3.77 -6.39
N LEU A 90 -1.44 2.62 -6.08
CA LEU A 90 -2.40 2.42 -4.99
C LEU A 90 -1.96 1.20 -4.18
N GLY A 91 -1.29 1.43 -3.07
CA GLY A 91 -0.78 0.36 -2.21
C GLY A 91 -1.51 0.28 -0.87
N PHE A 92 -1.78 -0.95 -0.40
CA PHE A 92 -2.34 -1.21 0.92
C PHE A 92 -1.34 -1.95 1.80
N SER A 93 -1.15 -1.45 3.04
CA SER A 93 -0.29 -2.10 4.04
C SER A 93 1.11 -2.35 3.49
N ILE A 94 1.61 -3.58 3.47
CA ILE A 94 2.91 -3.90 2.87
C ILE A 94 2.99 -3.50 1.38
N GLY A 95 1.87 -3.53 0.65
CA GLY A 95 1.83 -3.04 -0.73
C GLY A 95 2.19 -1.57 -0.83
N ALA A 96 1.76 -0.74 0.13
CA ALA A 96 2.15 0.66 0.23
C ALA A 96 3.66 0.81 0.54
N LEU A 97 4.17 0.00 1.47
CA LEU A 97 5.59 -0.01 1.82
C LEU A 97 6.48 -0.39 0.62
N LEU A 98 6.06 -1.42 -0.12
CA LEU A 98 6.76 -1.89 -1.32
C LEU A 98 6.72 -0.87 -2.46
N THR A 99 5.64 -0.11 -2.58
CA THR A 99 5.54 1.01 -3.54
C THR A 99 6.62 2.07 -3.25
N VAL A 100 6.77 2.45 -1.98
CA VAL A 100 7.83 3.37 -1.53
C VAL A 100 9.22 2.78 -1.83
N GLN A 101 9.43 1.50 -1.49
CA GLN A 101 10.70 0.82 -1.72
C GLN A 101 11.04 0.76 -3.22
N LEU A 102 10.08 0.47 -4.07
CA LEU A 102 10.31 0.40 -5.51
C LEU A 102 10.83 1.75 -6.05
N VAL A 103 10.22 2.86 -5.65
CA VAL A 103 10.71 4.20 -6.02
C VAL A 103 12.08 4.50 -5.41
N ASN A 104 12.31 4.05 -4.17
CA ASN A 104 13.55 4.29 -3.44
C ASN A 104 14.78 3.62 -4.09
N VAL A 105 14.61 2.41 -4.65
CA VAL A 105 15.73 1.61 -5.19
C VAL A 105 15.84 1.63 -6.71
N SER A 106 14.83 2.10 -7.42
CA SER A 106 14.78 2.03 -8.89
C SER A 106 14.85 3.42 -9.50
N ALA A 107 15.89 3.72 -10.26
CA ALA A 107 16.06 5.02 -10.92
C ALA A 107 14.95 5.32 -11.93
N ASP A 108 14.53 4.29 -12.69
CA ASP A 108 13.61 4.42 -13.83
C ASP A 108 12.12 4.34 -13.46
N VAL A 109 11.79 4.00 -12.21
CA VAL A 109 10.40 3.95 -11.74
C VAL A 109 9.98 5.32 -11.22
N SER A 110 8.97 5.90 -11.81
CA SER A 110 8.33 7.13 -11.33
C SER A 110 6.83 7.04 -11.48
N PHE A 111 6.11 7.27 -10.39
CA PHE A 111 4.66 7.39 -10.42
C PHE A 111 4.28 8.87 -10.56
N GLU A 112 3.20 9.14 -11.29
CA GLU A 112 2.62 10.48 -11.36
C GLU A 112 2.07 10.90 -10.00
N ARG A 113 1.38 9.98 -9.28
CA ARG A 113 0.85 10.15 -7.92
C ARG A 113 0.78 8.82 -7.21
N MET A 114 0.81 8.84 -5.88
CA MET A 114 0.68 7.64 -5.06
C MET A 114 -0.43 7.81 -4.01
N VAL A 115 -1.15 6.73 -3.75
CA VAL A 115 -2.04 6.58 -2.60
C VAL A 115 -1.56 5.41 -1.76
N LEU A 116 -1.21 5.68 -0.52
CA LEU A 116 -0.64 4.71 0.42
C LEU A 116 -1.63 4.50 1.58
N LEU A 117 -2.32 3.37 1.56
CA LEU A 117 -3.33 3.00 2.55
C LEU A 117 -2.68 2.18 3.66
N ALA A 118 -2.67 2.72 4.89
CA ALA A 118 -2.11 2.10 6.09
C ALA A 118 -0.66 1.56 5.91
N PRO A 119 0.32 2.37 5.44
CA PRO A 119 1.70 1.92 5.23
C PRO A 119 2.39 1.62 6.58
N PRO A 120 2.86 0.37 6.84
CA PRO A 120 3.49 -0.01 8.10
C PRO A 120 4.98 0.40 8.18
N VAL A 121 5.28 1.66 7.86
CA VAL A 121 6.62 2.26 7.96
C VAL A 121 7.06 2.37 9.42
N VAL A 122 6.12 2.72 10.31
CA VAL A 122 6.34 2.72 11.75
C VAL A 122 5.21 1.96 12.41
N LEU A 123 5.56 0.87 13.09
CA LEU A 123 4.60 0.02 13.79
C LEU A 123 4.26 0.55 15.19
N THR A 124 3.06 0.26 15.68
CA THR A 124 2.71 0.45 17.08
C THR A 124 3.62 -0.39 17.98
N LYS A 125 3.75 0.00 19.26
CA LYS A 125 4.54 -0.76 20.24
C LYS A 125 4.08 -2.22 20.31
N THR A 126 2.77 -2.46 20.29
CA THR A 126 2.17 -3.80 20.35
C THR A 126 2.50 -4.62 19.11
N ALA A 127 2.32 -4.06 17.92
CA ALA A 127 2.63 -4.74 16.66
C ALA A 127 4.14 -5.05 16.53
N ASN A 128 4.99 -4.17 17.06
CA ASN A 128 6.44 -4.34 17.03
C ASN A 128 6.93 -5.53 17.88
N LEU A 129 6.12 -6.04 18.83
CA LEU A 129 6.44 -7.26 19.59
C LEU A 129 6.65 -8.48 18.70
N VAL A 130 6.10 -8.51 17.49
CA VAL A 130 6.34 -9.60 16.53
C VAL A 130 7.84 -9.78 16.22
N ARG A 131 8.67 -8.74 16.40
CA ARG A 131 10.13 -8.82 16.23
C ARG A 131 10.76 -9.88 17.13
N THR A 132 10.26 -10.04 18.36
CA THR A 132 10.78 -11.03 19.30
C THR A 132 10.56 -12.47 18.85
N LEU A 133 9.60 -12.69 17.95
CA LEU A 133 9.27 -13.99 17.39
C LEU A 133 10.01 -14.28 16.06
N THR A 134 10.63 -13.29 15.43
CA THR A 134 11.27 -13.47 14.11
C THR A 134 12.39 -14.51 14.08
N PRO A 135 13.16 -14.79 15.15
CA PRO A 135 14.12 -15.90 15.14
C PRO A 135 13.49 -17.26 14.82
N LEU A 136 12.22 -17.46 15.17
CA LEU A 136 11.48 -18.69 14.86
C LEU A 136 11.16 -18.86 13.37
N ALA A 137 11.42 -17.84 12.54
CA ALA A 137 11.33 -17.94 11.08
C ALA A 137 12.25 -19.04 10.54
N GLN A 138 13.42 -19.26 11.15
CA GLN A 138 14.39 -20.28 10.74
C GLN A 138 13.81 -21.70 10.81
N VAL A 139 12.92 -21.98 11.76
CA VAL A 139 12.21 -23.25 11.87
C VAL A 139 10.88 -23.28 11.10
N GLY A 140 10.57 -22.23 10.36
CA GLY A 140 9.36 -22.14 9.54
C GLY A 140 8.09 -21.91 10.32
N ALA A 141 8.17 -21.26 11.48
CA ALA A 141 7.00 -20.95 12.32
C ALA A 141 6.03 -20.01 11.60
N VAL A 142 4.74 -20.16 11.92
CA VAL A 142 3.62 -19.41 11.33
C VAL A 142 2.81 -18.77 12.45
N LEU A 143 2.56 -17.48 12.35
CA LEU A 143 1.69 -16.76 13.27
C LEU A 143 0.24 -16.78 12.75
N PRO A 144 -0.75 -17.23 13.54
CA PRO A 144 -2.15 -17.17 13.14
C PRO A 144 -2.59 -15.76 12.80
N SER A 145 -3.34 -15.60 11.72
CA SER A 145 -3.81 -14.28 11.27
C SER A 145 -5.02 -13.82 12.07
N ALA A 146 -4.96 -12.59 12.60
CA ALA A 146 -6.10 -11.93 13.24
C ALA A 146 -7.10 -11.37 12.20
N ALA A 147 -6.71 -11.27 10.92
CA ALA A 147 -7.60 -10.76 9.87
C ALA A 147 -8.82 -11.67 9.65
N PRO A 148 -9.99 -11.09 9.31
CA PRO A 148 -11.21 -11.85 9.03
C PRO A 148 -11.00 -12.90 7.93
N ARG A 149 -11.69 -14.05 8.02
CA ARG A 149 -11.52 -15.18 7.08
C ARG A 149 -11.76 -14.82 5.62
N HIS A 150 -12.68 -13.92 5.35
CA HIS A 150 -13.01 -13.49 3.99
C HIS A 150 -11.92 -12.61 3.36
N VAL A 151 -11.06 -12.00 4.18
CA VAL A 151 -9.96 -11.10 3.76
C VAL A 151 -8.64 -11.85 3.63
N ARG A 152 -8.33 -12.74 4.59
CA ARG A 152 -7.03 -13.41 4.65
C ARG A 152 -6.85 -14.45 3.55
N ALA A 153 -5.66 -14.47 2.93
CA ALA A 153 -5.30 -15.47 1.92
C ALA A 153 -4.98 -16.84 2.55
N ARG A 154 -4.39 -16.84 3.76
CA ARG A 154 -3.98 -18.05 4.49
C ARG A 154 -4.40 -17.93 5.96
N TRP A 155 -4.55 -19.06 6.65
CA TRP A 155 -4.90 -19.10 8.08
C TRP A 155 -3.88 -18.39 8.98
N GLY A 156 -2.61 -18.31 8.53
CA GLY A 156 -1.53 -17.64 9.23
C GLY A 156 -0.45 -17.13 8.28
N THR A 157 0.41 -16.27 8.79
CA THR A 157 1.52 -15.67 8.07
C THR A 157 2.83 -16.27 8.57
N PRO A 158 3.72 -16.78 7.68
CA PRO A 158 5.06 -17.19 8.06
C PRO A 158 5.83 -16.07 8.74
N LEU A 159 6.55 -16.37 9.83
CA LEU A 159 7.39 -15.38 10.52
C LEU A 159 8.50 -14.82 9.64
N SER A 160 8.94 -15.56 8.63
CA SER A 160 9.86 -15.07 7.58
C SER A 160 9.29 -13.90 6.78
N GLU A 161 7.97 -13.87 6.53
CA GLU A 161 7.31 -12.74 5.86
C GLU A 161 7.17 -11.53 6.79
N TYR A 162 6.91 -11.75 8.09
CA TYR A 162 6.98 -10.67 9.07
C TYR A 162 8.39 -10.11 9.19
N ALA A 163 9.41 -10.98 9.25
CA ALA A 163 10.80 -10.56 9.29
C ALA A 163 11.18 -9.74 8.03
N ALA A 164 10.69 -10.16 6.85
CA ALA A 164 10.89 -9.42 5.61
C ALA A 164 10.22 -8.04 5.63
N MET A 165 8.97 -7.95 6.10
CA MET A 165 8.25 -6.69 6.26
C MET A 165 8.97 -5.75 7.24
N LEU A 166 9.43 -6.27 8.37
CA LEU A 166 10.16 -5.49 9.37
C LEU A 166 11.50 -5.00 8.83
N SER A 167 12.25 -5.85 8.13
CA SER A 167 13.50 -5.47 7.48
C SER A 167 13.29 -4.38 6.43
N LEU A 168 12.20 -4.47 5.67
CA LEU A 168 11.81 -3.44 4.70
C LEU A 168 11.46 -2.13 5.40
N ALA A 169 10.65 -2.16 6.47
CA ALA A 169 10.29 -0.98 7.26
C ALA A 169 11.53 -0.31 7.88
N ASP A 170 12.48 -1.12 8.39
CA ASP A 170 13.75 -0.62 8.93
C ASP A 170 14.62 0.04 7.85
N GLY A 171 14.71 -0.58 6.66
CA GLY A 171 15.44 -0.04 5.52
C GLY A 171 14.87 1.31 5.03
N LEU A 172 13.57 1.51 5.19
CA LEU A 172 12.88 2.75 4.81
C LEU A 172 12.93 3.86 5.87
N GLN A 173 13.55 3.65 7.04
CA GLN A 173 13.69 4.73 8.04
C GLN A 173 14.53 5.89 7.49
N THR A 174 15.49 5.61 6.60
CA THR A 174 16.25 6.60 5.83
C THR A 174 16.09 6.29 4.35
N LEU A 175 15.64 7.27 3.57
CA LEU A 175 15.38 7.12 2.14
C LEU A 175 16.60 7.52 1.32
N ASP A 176 17.06 6.63 0.42
CA ASP A 176 18.17 6.92 -0.50
C ASP A 176 17.72 7.88 -1.61
N SER A 177 16.50 7.68 -2.14
CA SER A 177 15.90 8.52 -3.19
C SER A 177 14.94 9.57 -2.63
N ARG A 178 15.29 10.20 -1.51
CA ARG A 178 14.45 11.18 -0.80
C ARG A 178 13.92 12.29 -1.70
N GLN A 179 14.77 12.90 -2.51
CA GLN A 179 14.38 13.98 -3.41
C GLN A 179 13.31 13.54 -4.42
N LYS A 180 13.47 12.33 -4.98
CA LYS A 180 12.52 11.75 -5.92
C LYS A 180 11.18 11.47 -5.26
N LEU A 181 11.19 10.83 -4.09
CA LEU A 181 9.98 10.54 -3.31
C LEU A 181 9.27 11.83 -2.87
N SER A 182 10.03 12.84 -2.43
CA SER A 182 9.49 14.15 -2.03
C SER A 182 8.82 14.90 -3.19
N ALA A 183 9.20 14.62 -4.44
CA ALA A 183 8.60 15.23 -5.63
C ALA A 183 7.30 14.56 -6.09
N ILE A 184 7.03 13.31 -5.68
CA ILE A 184 5.81 12.58 -6.06
C ILE A 184 4.68 12.96 -5.12
N PRO A 185 3.60 13.62 -5.59
CA PRO A 185 2.43 13.90 -4.77
C PRO A 185 1.84 12.59 -4.23
N THR A 186 1.72 12.49 -2.91
CA THR A 186 1.33 11.25 -2.25
C THR A 186 0.28 11.50 -1.16
N SER A 187 -0.81 10.76 -1.21
CA SER A 187 -1.82 10.71 -0.14
C SER A 187 -1.56 9.48 0.73
N VAL A 188 -1.26 9.70 2.01
CA VAL A 188 -1.11 8.66 3.03
C VAL A 188 -2.37 8.62 3.87
N VAL A 189 -3.09 7.51 3.86
CA VAL A 189 -4.36 7.38 4.57
C VAL A 189 -4.22 6.39 5.72
N LEU A 190 -4.56 6.82 6.92
CA LEU A 190 -4.46 6.03 8.16
C LEU A 190 -5.73 6.17 9.01
N ASP A 191 -5.99 5.17 9.86
CA ASP A 191 -6.92 5.29 10.99
C ASP A 191 -6.09 5.42 12.27
N ARG A 192 -6.29 6.49 13.07
CA ARG A 192 -5.56 6.68 14.36
C ARG A 192 -5.75 5.55 15.36
N GLY A 193 -6.76 4.73 15.17
CA GLY A 193 -6.96 3.53 15.95
C GLY A 193 -6.38 2.28 15.32
N ASP A 194 -5.56 2.40 14.28
CA ASP A 194 -4.88 1.26 13.64
C ASP A 194 -4.04 0.51 14.67
N GLU A 195 -4.29 -0.79 14.81
CA GLU A 195 -3.60 -1.63 15.78
C GLU A 195 -2.18 -2.01 15.36
N LEU A 196 -1.84 -1.80 14.07
CA LEU A 196 -0.53 -2.18 13.52
C LEU A 196 0.37 -0.97 13.25
N VAL A 197 -0.18 0.14 12.76
CA VAL A 197 0.58 1.30 12.27
C VAL A 197 0.45 2.47 13.26
N SER A 198 1.57 3.08 13.63
CA SER A 198 1.61 4.30 14.44
C SER A 198 1.45 5.52 13.54
N VAL A 199 0.33 6.24 13.69
CA VAL A 199 0.07 7.46 12.91
C VAL A 199 1.11 8.52 13.22
N GLU A 200 1.36 8.78 14.51
CA GLU A 200 2.38 9.75 14.97
C GLU A 200 3.77 9.36 14.45
N GLY A 201 4.08 8.05 14.45
CA GLY A 201 5.35 7.56 13.92
C GLY A 201 5.50 7.78 12.43
N VAL A 202 4.41 7.63 11.66
CA VAL A 202 4.42 7.92 10.20
C VAL A 202 4.54 9.42 9.94
N GLU A 203 3.85 10.27 10.70
CA GLU A 203 4.00 11.73 10.63
C GLU A 203 5.46 12.15 10.87
N ASP A 204 6.07 11.68 11.94
CA ASP A 204 7.48 11.95 12.27
C ASP A 204 8.44 11.42 11.19
N TRP A 205 8.15 10.23 10.63
CA TRP A 205 8.93 9.65 9.55
C TRP A 205 8.87 10.50 8.27
N MET A 206 7.68 11.00 7.90
CA MET A 206 7.50 11.90 6.75
C MET A 206 8.29 13.20 6.96
N LEU A 207 8.23 13.79 8.16
CA LEU A 207 8.96 15.01 8.51
C LEU A 207 10.49 14.80 8.44
N ARG A 208 11.01 13.71 9.06
CA ARG A 208 12.44 13.40 9.04
C ARG A 208 12.99 13.18 7.63
N ASN A 209 12.17 12.67 6.72
CA ASN A 209 12.55 12.42 5.34
C ASN A 209 12.21 13.58 4.38
N ASP A 210 11.72 14.72 4.90
CA ASP A 210 11.38 15.92 4.10
C ASP A 210 10.44 15.63 2.92
N LEU A 211 9.39 14.82 3.16
CA LEU A 211 8.44 14.39 2.13
C LEU A 211 7.34 15.45 1.92
N ARG A 212 7.70 16.59 1.37
CA ARG A 212 6.86 17.82 1.31
C ARG A 212 5.60 17.68 0.46
N ALA A 213 5.63 16.85 -0.59
CA ALA A 213 4.45 16.62 -1.44
C ALA A 213 3.52 15.50 -0.90
N TRP A 214 3.80 15.02 0.31
CA TRP A 214 3.02 13.97 0.96
C TRP A 214 2.02 14.57 1.93
N GLN A 215 0.79 14.06 1.91
CA GLN A 215 -0.29 14.49 2.78
C GLN A 215 -0.82 13.32 3.58
N LEU A 216 -0.91 13.48 4.91
CA LEU A 216 -1.53 12.50 5.78
C LEU A 216 -3.02 12.80 5.94
N GLN A 217 -3.85 11.78 5.78
CA GLN A 217 -5.30 11.82 5.98
C GLN A 217 -5.69 10.83 7.09
N ASP A 218 -6.40 11.34 8.10
CA ASP A 218 -6.92 10.55 9.21
C ASP A 218 -8.40 10.16 8.98
N LEU A 219 -8.68 8.86 9.06
CA LEU A 219 -10.03 8.32 8.92
C LEU A 219 -10.83 8.29 10.23
N ARG A 220 -10.24 8.67 11.39
CA ARG A 220 -10.82 8.48 12.72
C ARG A 220 -12.24 9.03 12.86
N ASP A 221 -12.49 10.25 12.41
CA ASP A 221 -13.78 10.93 12.55
C ASP A 221 -14.83 10.45 11.53
N ARG A 222 -14.43 9.54 10.63
CA ARG A 222 -15.24 9.06 9.52
C ARG A 222 -15.72 7.64 9.70
N VAL A 223 -15.18 6.92 10.69
CA VAL A 223 -15.34 5.47 10.87
C VAL A 223 -16.07 5.14 12.18
N SER A 224 -16.90 4.09 12.16
CA SER A 224 -17.59 3.60 13.36
C SER A 224 -16.59 3.21 14.46
N PRO A 225 -16.79 3.67 15.72
CA PRO A 225 -15.90 3.33 16.84
C PRO A 225 -15.90 1.83 17.23
N ARG A 226 -16.88 1.05 16.73
CA ARG A 226 -17.05 -0.38 17.07
C ARG A 226 -16.25 -1.34 16.19
N ARG A 227 -15.32 -0.85 15.33
CA ARG A 227 -14.49 -1.72 14.51
C ARG A 227 -13.47 -2.47 15.36
N THR A 228 -13.39 -3.78 15.14
CA THR A 228 -12.43 -4.68 15.82
C THR A 228 -11.10 -4.82 15.09
N TYR A 229 -11.04 -4.47 13.79
CA TYR A 229 -9.82 -4.54 12.97
C TYR A 229 -9.71 -3.27 12.11
N ARG A 230 -8.98 -2.27 12.62
CA ARG A 230 -8.92 -0.92 12.06
C ARG A 230 -7.90 -0.76 10.95
N HIS A 231 -6.91 -1.63 10.91
CA HIS A 231 -5.92 -1.66 9.84
C HIS A 231 -6.55 -1.89 8.45
N LEU A 232 -7.68 -2.63 8.38
CA LEU A 232 -8.37 -2.91 7.13
C LEU A 232 -9.22 -1.71 6.70
N ILE A 233 -8.70 -0.88 5.79
CA ILE A 233 -9.37 0.34 5.31
C ILE A 233 -9.75 0.30 3.82
N VAL A 234 -9.62 -0.85 3.15
CA VAL A 234 -9.73 -1.00 1.68
C VAL A 234 -11.06 -1.54 1.18
N THR A 235 -12.05 -1.69 2.06
CA THR A 235 -13.40 -2.14 1.67
C THR A 235 -14.49 -1.32 2.35
N ARG A 236 -15.62 -1.13 1.64
CA ARG A 236 -16.80 -0.46 2.19
C ARG A 236 -17.33 -1.13 3.46
N ALA A 237 -17.32 -2.47 3.48
CA ALA A 237 -17.75 -3.25 4.63
C ALA A 237 -16.87 -3.01 5.87
N ALA A 238 -15.57 -2.78 5.67
CA ALA A 238 -14.63 -2.56 6.76
C ALA A 238 -14.76 -1.18 7.40
N ILE A 239 -14.93 -0.11 6.64
CA ILE A 239 -14.92 1.27 7.17
C ILE A 239 -16.30 1.91 7.23
N GLY A 240 -17.31 1.28 6.63
CA GLY A 240 -18.69 1.78 6.54
C GLY A 240 -18.90 2.75 5.37
N PRO A 241 -20.16 2.95 4.96
CA PRO A 241 -20.47 3.64 3.70
C PRO A 241 -19.99 5.09 3.67
N ARG A 242 -20.18 5.86 4.73
CA ARG A 242 -19.80 7.29 4.77
C ARG A 242 -18.29 7.51 4.68
N ALA A 243 -17.51 6.69 5.40
CA ALA A 243 -16.06 6.77 5.36
C ALA A 243 -15.53 6.27 4.00
N TRP A 244 -16.15 5.24 3.46
CA TRP A 244 -15.82 4.70 2.14
C TRP A 244 -16.05 5.73 1.03
N ASP A 245 -17.22 6.36 0.99
CA ASP A 245 -17.56 7.36 -0.04
C ASP A 245 -16.55 8.52 -0.01
N ARG A 246 -16.18 9.01 1.18
CA ARG A 246 -15.15 10.06 1.31
C ARG A 246 -13.76 9.57 0.91
N LEU A 247 -13.34 8.38 1.33
CA LEU A 247 -12.05 7.81 0.95
C LEU A 247 -11.93 7.69 -0.57
N THR A 248 -12.96 7.18 -1.21
CA THR A 248 -12.97 7.01 -2.67
C THR A 248 -12.96 8.34 -3.42
N ASP A 249 -13.71 9.33 -2.95
CA ASP A 249 -13.69 10.69 -3.49
C ASP A 249 -12.31 11.36 -3.31
N ASP A 250 -11.66 11.15 -2.16
CA ASP A 250 -10.32 11.67 -1.88
C ASP A 250 -9.27 11.02 -2.79
N ILE A 251 -9.34 9.71 -3.01
CA ILE A 251 -8.47 8.99 -3.94
C ILE A 251 -8.63 9.51 -5.37
N LEU A 252 -9.86 9.65 -5.84
CA LEU A 252 -10.13 10.13 -7.20
C LEU A 252 -9.63 11.57 -7.37
N ARG A 253 -9.95 12.47 -6.43
CA ARG A 253 -9.45 13.85 -6.47
C ARG A 253 -7.92 13.91 -6.49
N HIS A 254 -7.27 13.05 -5.70
CA HIS A 254 -5.82 12.99 -5.67
C HIS A 254 -5.23 12.58 -7.02
N PHE A 255 -5.78 11.56 -7.68
CA PHE A 255 -5.31 11.12 -9.00
C PHE A 255 -5.68 12.10 -10.13
N ASP A 256 -6.78 12.83 -9.99
CA ASP A 256 -7.29 13.77 -10.99
C ASP A 256 -6.65 15.17 -10.92
N ALA A 257 -5.99 15.51 -9.81
CA ALA A 257 -5.38 16.82 -9.67
C ALA A 257 -4.31 17.03 -10.75
N ALA A 258 -4.36 18.18 -11.43
CA ALA A 258 -3.39 18.50 -12.48
C ALA A 258 -1.96 18.50 -11.91
N ALA A 259 -1.00 18.06 -12.73
CA ALA A 259 0.41 18.14 -12.37
C ALA A 259 0.78 19.59 -12.01
N GLY A 260 1.28 19.82 -10.77
CA GLY A 260 1.68 21.15 -10.29
C GLY A 260 0.60 21.97 -9.58
N SER A 261 -0.64 21.50 -9.45
CA SER A 261 -1.64 22.18 -8.62
C SER A 261 -1.43 21.78 -7.14
N PRO A 262 -1.19 22.73 -6.22
CA PRO A 262 -1.25 22.43 -4.79
C PRO A 262 -2.68 22.00 -4.44
N GLU A 263 -2.83 20.84 -3.85
CA GLU A 263 -4.12 20.36 -3.37
C GLU A 263 -4.62 21.35 -2.30
N PRO A 264 -5.90 21.82 -2.37
CA PRO A 264 -6.41 22.73 -1.37
C PRO A 264 -6.32 22.08 0.02
N PRO A 265 -5.99 22.85 1.08
CA PRO A 265 -5.91 22.32 2.43
C PRO A 265 -7.22 21.60 2.77
N SER A 266 -7.11 20.39 3.31
CA SER A 266 -8.24 19.63 3.81
C SER A 266 -9.06 20.56 4.71
N ARG A 267 -10.34 20.80 4.38
CA ARG A 267 -11.23 21.60 5.23
C ARG A 267 -11.21 20.93 6.60
N GLY A 268 -10.61 21.61 7.57
CA GLY A 268 -10.63 21.25 8.97
C GLY A 268 -12.06 21.08 9.48
N PRO A 269 -12.21 20.55 10.71
CA PRO A 269 -13.49 20.11 11.27
C PRO A 269 -14.55 21.20 11.28
#